data_ec5a858f81d3ef4ec76afa2f962c1e5e
#
_entry.id   ec5a858f81d3ef4ec76afa2f962c1e5e
#
_cell.length_a   1.000
_cell.length_b   1.000
_cell.length_c   1.000
_cell.angle_alpha   90.00
_cell.angle_beta   90.00
_cell.angle_gamma   90.00
#
_symmetry.space_group_name_H-M   'P 1'
#
loop_
_entity.id
_entity.type
_entity.pdbx_description
1 polymer ?
#
loop_
_entity_poly.entity_id
_entity_poly.type
_entity_poly.pdbx_seq_one_letter_code
_entity_poly.pdbx_strand_id
1 'polypeptide(L)'
;MNKLTTKIILIAVLAVLAALAVWPPKEKIRLGKDLRGGVSLVYAVEMPEGVDSPSVLTQVIDALKRRVNPQGVLDISMTPQGRDRIEIVMPLPSEDGKALQDAFRTRLAEVAGRMQLTARELDRALQERNATSLVPAPKDGAAPAAGSRAALLAQLQSSHDQAIEARAAYQAALEQAADAATLAPIEERIASAELAERKAREALLASSVNESRLKRAFQLSTKGDRLRDDKGKALFDEAGNPVYGPSPRERELEAIAKQCPEYAGDLDALVKEYDAYASAMTGYEDPEDLKRLLRAAGVLEFHIPVSAANPQGVNVGELQTQLAERGPDGTDSVVASWYRLNDLKQWYSDPRQLEALLADPAGFFRGRDMVAAQHEGQVYVLLYDTDAMSMTHAPGQVWSMKSARRDADEFGRPCVAFQLDQQGGIAMGRLTGANLQRPMGIVLDGELYTAPTLQSQINGSGRITGNFSNEDITYLIRVLEGGELEAKLKPEPVSVSILGPALGKDNLARGFEALLLSSAATAVIMIAWYLGGGVIAVIALALNALFLFGTMAAIDGSFRSEER
;
A
#
# COMPACT_ATOMS: atom_id res chain seq x y z
N MET A 1 37.04 -52.90 1.43
CA MET A 1 37.23 -51.67 2.23
C MET A 1 37.05 -52.00 3.69
N ASN A 2 37.98 -51.57 4.55
CA ASN A 2 37.92 -51.84 5.98
C ASN A 2 36.65 -51.19 6.59
N LYS A 3 35.90 -51.88 7.42
CA LYS A 3 34.65 -51.36 8.06
C LYS A 3 34.84 -49.98 8.72
N LEU A 4 36.05 -49.65 9.16
CA LEU A 4 36.41 -48.34 9.73
C LEU A 4 36.46 -47.25 8.65
N THR A 5 37.10 -47.51 7.51
CA THR A 5 37.23 -46.57 6.40
C THR A 5 35.85 -46.15 5.82
N THR A 6 34.92 -47.14 5.71
CA THR A 6 33.56 -46.85 5.24
C THR A 6 32.80 -45.96 6.21
N LYS A 7 32.96 -46.11 7.55
CA LYS A 7 32.33 -45.26 8.54
C LYS A 7 32.89 -43.83 8.52
N ILE A 8 34.21 -43.68 8.36
CA ILE A 8 34.84 -42.36 8.25
C ILE A 8 34.37 -41.61 7.00
N ILE A 9 34.30 -42.31 5.85
CA ILE A 9 33.79 -41.72 4.61
C ILE A 9 32.33 -41.29 4.77
N LEU A 10 31.50 -42.11 5.41
CA LEU A 10 30.09 -41.77 5.65
C LEU A 10 29.95 -40.50 6.50
N ILE A 11 30.74 -40.40 7.62
CA ILE A 11 30.73 -39.21 8.48
C ILE A 11 31.22 -37.98 7.70
N ALA A 12 32.26 -38.11 6.86
CA ALA A 12 32.78 -37.01 6.05
C ALA A 12 31.73 -36.52 5.03
N VAL A 13 31.04 -37.44 4.38
CA VAL A 13 29.96 -37.10 3.42
C VAL A 13 28.82 -36.36 4.15
N LEU A 14 28.37 -36.86 5.30
CA LEU A 14 27.34 -36.20 6.10
C LEU A 14 27.77 -34.82 6.58
N ALA A 15 29.04 -34.65 6.98
CA ALA A 15 29.59 -33.36 7.39
C ALA A 15 29.60 -32.34 6.24
N VAL A 16 29.96 -32.79 5.03
CA VAL A 16 29.90 -31.93 3.82
C VAL A 16 28.46 -31.53 3.50
N LEU A 17 27.52 -32.48 3.54
CA LEU A 17 26.11 -32.19 3.32
C LEU A 17 25.55 -31.20 4.36
N ALA A 18 25.88 -31.37 5.64
CA ALA A 18 25.50 -30.44 6.69
C ALA A 18 26.09 -29.04 6.49
N ALA A 19 27.37 -28.95 6.10
CA ALA A 19 28.03 -27.68 5.80
C ALA A 19 27.38 -26.98 4.61
N LEU A 20 27.03 -27.71 3.55
CA LEU A 20 26.31 -27.17 2.38
C LEU A 20 24.90 -26.71 2.73
N ALA A 21 24.21 -27.42 3.64
CA ALA A 21 22.88 -27.03 4.11
C ALA A 21 22.89 -25.71 4.91
N VAL A 22 23.94 -25.45 5.66
CA VAL A 22 24.11 -24.21 6.46
C VAL A 22 24.58 -23.01 5.62
N TRP A 23 25.19 -23.24 4.46
CA TRP A 23 25.77 -22.17 3.66
C TRP A 23 24.78 -21.55 2.68
N PRO A 24 24.63 -20.19 2.62
CA PRO A 24 25.22 -19.16 3.48
C PRO A 24 24.46 -19.03 4.83
N PRO A 25 25.16 -18.99 5.99
CA PRO A 25 24.51 -19.09 7.30
C PRO A 25 23.54 -17.94 7.62
N LYS A 26 23.78 -16.74 7.09
CA LYS A 26 22.92 -15.56 7.29
C LYS A 26 21.52 -15.73 6.67
N GLU A 27 21.38 -16.52 5.63
CA GLU A 27 20.11 -16.75 4.90
C GLU A 27 19.42 -18.02 5.37
N LYS A 28 20.19 -19.03 5.81
CA LYS A 28 19.70 -20.38 6.14
C LYS A 28 19.30 -20.54 7.60
N ILE A 29 19.94 -19.78 8.52
CA ILE A 29 19.66 -19.87 9.96
C ILE A 29 18.69 -18.75 10.34
N ARG A 30 17.45 -19.12 10.66
CA ARG A 30 16.45 -18.18 11.18
C ARG A 30 16.73 -17.90 12.65
N LEU A 31 17.05 -16.65 12.96
CA LEU A 31 17.22 -16.17 14.33
C LEU A 31 15.88 -15.82 14.96
N GLY A 32 15.64 -16.22 16.20
CA GLY A 32 14.44 -15.84 16.95
C GLY A 32 14.34 -14.33 17.21
N LYS A 33 13.15 -13.87 17.63
CA LYS A 33 12.84 -12.47 17.93
C LYS A 33 13.80 -11.81 18.91
N ASP A 34 14.29 -12.56 19.88
CA ASP A 34 15.18 -12.08 20.95
C ASP A 34 16.60 -11.74 20.44
N LEU A 35 16.96 -12.28 19.28
CA LEU A 35 18.27 -12.09 18.64
C LEU A 35 18.23 -11.13 17.44
N ARG A 36 17.10 -11.03 16.75
CA ARG A 36 16.93 -10.07 15.64
C ARG A 36 16.41 -8.71 16.08
N GLY A 37 15.77 -8.63 17.23
CA GLY A 37 14.88 -7.55 17.59
C GLY A 37 13.56 -7.64 16.80
N GLY A 38 12.53 -6.98 17.28
CA GLY A 38 11.22 -7.01 16.62
C GLY A 38 10.09 -6.63 17.55
N VAL A 39 8.88 -6.63 16.98
CA VAL A 39 7.63 -6.46 17.70
C VAL A 39 6.95 -7.82 17.78
N SER A 40 6.59 -8.24 19.00
CA SER A 40 5.73 -9.39 19.24
C SER A 40 4.42 -8.88 19.82
N LEU A 41 3.31 -9.19 19.14
CA LEU A 41 1.95 -8.86 19.53
C LEU A 41 1.21 -10.15 19.81
N VAL A 42 0.59 -10.27 20.97
CA VAL A 42 -0.28 -11.40 21.31
C VAL A 42 -1.71 -10.89 21.33
N TYR A 43 -2.55 -11.39 20.43
CA TYR A 43 -3.97 -11.08 20.40
C TYR A 43 -4.80 -12.25 20.89
N ALA A 44 -5.87 -11.96 21.66
CA ALA A 44 -6.91 -12.92 21.95
C ALA A 44 -7.93 -12.94 20.82
N VAL A 45 -8.41 -14.13 20.47
CA VAL A 45 -9.44 -14.38 19.46
C VAL A 45 -10.76 -14.63 20.16
N GLU A 46 -11.83 -13.97 19.70
CA GLU A 46 -13.19 -14.21 20.18
C GLU A 46 -13.73 -15.48 19.55
N MET A 47 -13.59 -16.60 20.29
CA MET A 47 -13.95 -17.92 19.78
C MET A 47 -15.47 -18.11 19.76
N PRO A 48 -16.06 -18.56 18.62
CA PRO A 48 -17.46 -18.97 18.56
C PRO A 48 -17.72 -20.18 19.48
N GLU A 49 -18.89 -20.24 20.12
CA GLU A 49 -19.26 -21.36 20.98
C GLU A 49 -19.42 -22.67 20.18
N GLY A 50 -18.82 -23.75 20.67
CA GLY A 50 -18.97 -25.09 20.11
C GLY A 50 -18.10 -25.42 18.87
N VAL A 51 -17.14 -24.57 18.51
CA VAL A 51 -16.25 -24.79 17.36
C VAL A 51 -14.87 -25.26 17.81
N ASP A 52 -14.19 -26.06 16.98
CA ASP A 52 -12.84 -26.56 17.23
C ASP A 52 -11.80 -25.43 17.14
N SER A 53 -11.25 -25.04 18.28
CA SER A 53 -10.32 -23.90 18.42
C SER A 53 -9.11 -23.94 17.47
N PRO A 54 -8.40 -25.08 17.26
CA PRO A 54 -7.24 -25.10 16.37
C PRO A 54 -7.60 -24.82 14.89
N SER A 55 -8.76 -25.27 14.42
CA SER A 55 -9.23 -25.01 13.05
C SER A 55 -9.50 -23.54 12.82
N VAL A 56 -10.26 -22.90 13.72
CA VAL A 56 -10.58 -21.47 13.66
C VAL A 56 -9.30 -20.61 13.72
N LEU A 57 -8.38 -20.91 14.65
CA LEU A 57 -7.11 -20.18 14.75
C LEU A 57 -6.30 -20.27 13.46
N THR A 58 -6.28 -21.45 12.82
CA THR A 58 -5.56 -21.62 11.54
C THR A 58 -6.19 -20.77 10.44
N GLN A 59 -7.50 -20.78 10.31
CA GLN A 59 -8.22 -19.99 9.29
C GLN A 59 -8.04 -18.48 9.52
N VAL A 60 -8.13 -18.02 10.78
CA VAL A 60 -7.84 -16.63 11.14
C VAL A 60 -6.41 -16.25 10.79
N ILE A 61 -5.42 -17.10 11.12
CA ILE A 61 -4.00 -16.87 10.77
C ILE A 61 -3.83 -16.76 9.24
N ASP A 62 -4.45 -17.63 8.47
CA ASP A 62 -4.35 -17.61 7.01
C ASP A 62 -5.00 -16.36 6.40
N ALA A 63 -6.14 -15.92 6.93
CA ALA A 63 -6.76 -14.67 6.52
C ALA A 63 -5.89 -13.44 6.87
N LEU A 64 -5.33 -13.41 8.09
CA LEU A 64 -4.42 -12.37 8.53
C LEU A 64 -3.13 -12.34 7.70
N LYS A 65 -2.55 -13.51 7.37
CA LYS A 65 -1.35 -13.59 6.49
C LYS A 65 -1.64 -12.98 5.12
N ARG A 66 -2.77 -13.33 4.48
CA ARG A 66 -3.16 -12.73 3.20
C ARG A 66 -3.31 -11.22 3.27
N ARG A 67 -3.85 -10.70 4.38
CA ARG A 67 -4.07 -9.27 4.60
C ARG A 67 -2.79 -8.49 4.89
N VAL A 68 -1.96 -9.04 5.78
CA VAL A 68 -0.75 -8.38 6.26
C VAL A 68 0.42 -8.57 5.30
N ASN A 69 0.54 -9.73 4.67
CA ASN A 69 1.66 -10.10 3.81
C ASN A 69 1.20 -10.78 2.50
N PRO A 70 0.38 -10.12 1.66
CA PRO A 70 -0.22 -10.72 0.46
C PRO A 70 0.80 -11.20 -0.57
N GLN A 71 2.01 -10.63 -0.56
CA GLN A 71 3.09 -10.97 -1.50
C GLN A 71 4.11 -11.96 -0.91
N GLY A 72 4.00 -12.31 0.37
CA GLY A 72 4.96 -13.19 1.05
C GLY A 72 6.37 -12.58 1.25
N VAL A 73 6.51 -11.26 1.07
CA VAL A 73 7.82 -10.56 1.10
C VAL A 73 8.25 -10.23 2.53
N LEU A 74 7.27 -9.93 3.41
CA LEU A 74 7.54 -9.54 4.79
C LEU A 74 7.85 -10.76 5.65
N ASP A 75 8.85 -10.66 6.53
CA ASP A 75 9.23 -11.72 7.47
C ASP A 75 8.36 -11.66 8.73
N ILE A 76 7.04 -11.84 8.56
CA ILE A 76 6.05 -11.82 9.63
C ILE A 76 5.66 -13.26 9.93
N SER A 77 5.87 -13.71 11.16
CA SER A 77 5.41 -15.01 11.62
C SER A 77 4.13 -14.86 12.46
N MET A 78 3.18 -15.76 12.23
CA MET A 78 1.93 -15.85 12.99
C MET A 78 1.77 -17.28 13.47
N THR A 79 1.70 -17.47 14.79
CA THR A 79 1.61 -18.78 15.42
C THR A 79 0.50 -18.80 16.45
N PRO A 80 -0.26 -19.91 16.52
CA PRO A 80 -1.27 -20.08 17.58
C PRO A 80 -0.58 -20.21 18.93
N GLN A 81 -1.13 -19.54 19.95
CA GLN A 81 -0.66 -19.60 21.32
C GLN A 81 -1.79 -20.06 22.25
N GLY A 82 -1.76 -21.30 22.69
CA GLY A 82 -2.84 -21.88 23.49
C GLY A 82 -4.08 -22.18 22.64
N ARG A 83 -5.27 -21.93 23.17
CA ARG A 83 -6.55 -22.27 22.54
C ARG A 83 -7.25 -21.07 21.87
N ASP A 84 -6.90 -19.86 22.28
CA ASP A 84 -7.65 -18.64 21.96
C ASP A 84 -6.76 -17.43 21.64
N ARG A 85 -5.46 -17.65 21.38
CA ARG A 85 -4.51 -16.56 21.13
C ARG A 85 -3.68 -16.79 19.88
N ILE A 86 -3.24 -15.70 19.28
CA ILE A 86 -2.31 -15.68 18.16
C ILE A 86 -1.14 -14.78 18.52
N GLU A 87 0.08 -15.30 18.45
CA GLU A 87 1.30 -14.51 18.54
C GLU A 87 1.72 -14.10 17.12
N ILE A 88 1.94 -12.80 16.94
CA ILE A 88 2.37 -12.20 15.68
C ILE A 88 3.73 -11.55 15.94
N VAL A 89 4.75 -12.03 15.26
CA VAL A 89 6.11 -11.51 15.37
C VAL A 89 6.56 -10.89 14.06
N MET A 90 7.00 -9.65 14.14
CA MET A 90 7.50 -8.87 13.02
C MET A 90 8.85 -8.26 13.36
N PRO A 91 9.90 -8.46 12.54
CA PRO A 91 11.17 -7.76 12.73
C PRO A 91 10.99 -6.25 12.51
N LEU A 92 11.67 -5.44 13.32
CA LEU A 92 11.80 -4.02 13.06
C LEU A 92 12.83 -3.77 11.95
N PRO A 93 12.67 -2.69 11.16
CA PRO A 93 13.68 -2.29 10.20
C PRO A 93 15.06 -2.14 10.88
N SER A 94 16.09 -2.70 10.25
CA SER A 94 17.47 -2.53 10.73
C SER A 94 17.90 -1.06 10.58
N GLU A 95 18.92 -0.63 11.32
CA GLU A 95 19.50 0.72 11.17
C GLU A 95 19.98 0.96 9.74
N ASP A 96 20.58 -0.08 9.11
CA ASP A 96 20.98 -0.02 7.69
C ASP A 96 19.76 0.13 6.76
N GLY A 97 18.65 -0.57 7.05
CA GLY A 97 17.39 -0.44 6.32
C GLY A 97 16.79 0.95 6.43
N LYS A 98 16.81 1.56 7.63
CA LYS A 98 16.38 2.94 7.83
C LYS A 98 17.26 3.94 7.08
N ALA A 99 18.58 3.76 7.12
CA ALA A 99 19.51 4.61 6.39
C ALA A 99 19.26 4.56 4.86
N LEU A 100 19.01 3.36 4.31
CA LEU A 100 18.63 3.19 2.90
C LEU A 100 17.29 3.85 2.57
N GLN A 101 16.33 3.76 3.47
CA GLN A 101 15.03 4.42 3.33
C GLN A 101 15.16 5.93 3.28
N ASP A 102 15.90 6.51 4.24
CA ASP A 102 16.11 7.95 4.31
C ASP A 102 16.89 8.47 3.10
N ALA A 103 17.90 7.70 2.62
CA ALA A 103 18.63 8.00 1.40
C ALA A 103 17.70 8.00 0.18
N PHE A 104 16.88 6.95 0.02
CA PHE A 104 15.90 6.87 -1.06
C PHE A 104 14.87 8.01 -1.00
N ARG A 105 14.29 8.30 0.18
CA ARG A 105 13.32 9.39 0.36
C ARG A 105 13.91 10.75 -0.01
N THR A 106 15.12 11.02 0.45
CA THR A 106 15.84 12.28 0.15
C THR A 106 16.09 12.41 -1.34
N ARG A 107 16.59 11.34 -1.98
CA ARG A 107 16.85 11.31 -3.41
C ARG A 107 15.58 11.45 -4.24
N LEU A 108 14.51 10.76 -3.84
CA LEU A 108 13.21 10.86 -4.51
C LEU A 108 12.65 12.29 -4.46
N ALA A 109 12.71 12.95 -3.30
CA ALA A 109 12.27 14.35 -3.16
C ALA A 109 13.13 15.30 -4.01
N GLU A 110 14.45 15.10 -4.05
CA GLU A 110 15.37 15.88 -4.89
C GLU A 110 15.05 15.72 -6.38
N VAL A 111 14.90 14.48 -6.86
CA VAL A 111 14.59 14.20 -8.28
C VAL A 111 13.21 14.73 -8.63
N ALA A 112 12.20 14.50 -7.79
CA ALA A 112 10.85 15.01 -7.99
C ALA A 112 10.82 16.54 -8.04
N GLY A 113 11.55 17.21 -7.15
CA GLY A 113 11.68 18.69 -7.15
C GLY A 113 12.25 19.22 -8.47
N ARG A 114 13.24 18.54 -9.06
CA ARG A 114 13.79 18.90 -10.37
C ARG A 114 12.85 18.57 -11.55
N MET A 115 12.01 17.55 -11.41
CA MET A 115 11.04 17.14 -12.44
C MET A 115 9.76 17.95 -12.40
N GLN A 116 9.45 18.58 -11.29
CA GLN A 116 8.27 19.40 -11.11
C GLN A 116 8.46 20.76 -11.79
N LEU A 117 7.49 21.17 -12.63
CA LEU A 117 7.40 22.49 -13.21
C LEU A 117 6.13 23.17 -12.72
N THR A 118 6.27 24.34 -12.13
CA THR A 118 5.13 25.15 -11.68
C THR A 118 4.91 26.36 -12.57
N ALA A 119 3.67 26.86 -12.61
CA ALA A 119 3.35 28.07 -13.37
C ALA A 119 4.19 29.27 -12.91
N ARG A 120 4.49 29.38 -11.59
CA ARG A 120 5.32 30.48 -11.03
C ARG A 120 6.77 30.40 -11.48
N GLU A 121 7.33 29.21 -11.58
CA GLU A 121 8.71 29.03 -12.06
C GLU A 121 8.81 29.38 -13.53
N LEU A 122 7.85 28.96 -14.35
CA LEU A 122 7.79 29.34 -15.75
C LEU A 122 7.66 30.85 -15.94
N ASP A 123 6.78 31.53 -15.19
CA ASP A 123 6.60 32.97 -15.25
C ASP A 123 7.88 33.74 -14.86
N ARG A 124 8.56 33.31 -13.77
CA ARG A 124 9.82 33.88 -13.34
C ARG A 124 10.91 33.70 -14.40
N ALA A 125 11.04 32.47 -14.91
CA ALA A 125 12.06 32.15 -15.90
C ALA A 125 11.85 32.89 -17.23
N LEU A 126 10.59 33.16 -17.64
CA LEU A 126 10.26 34.01 -18.78
C LEU A 126 10.68 35.45 -18.56
N GLN A 127 10.38 36.03 -17.37
CA GLN A 127 10.78 37.38 -17.01
C GLN A 127 12.31 37.56 -17.01
N GLU A 128 13.02 36.55 -16.51
CA GLU A 128 14.49 36.51 -16.46
C GLU A 128 15.13 36.11 -17.81
N ARG A 129 14.33 35.77 -18.83
CA ARG A 129 14.76 35.27 -20.15
C ARG A 129 15.68 34.07 -20.07
N ASN A 130 15.43 33.17 -19.11
CA ASN A 130 16.24 31.98 -18.89
C ASN A 130 15.41 30.68 -18.81
N ALA A 131 14.25 30.64 -19.47
CA ALA A 131 13.34 29.51 -19.39
C ALA A 131 14.01 28.17 -19.73
N THR A 132 14.98 28.16 -20.63
CA THR A 132 15.72 26.95 -21.01
C THR A 132 16.62 26.39 -19.90
N SER A 133 16.92 27.16 -18.85
CA SER A 133 17.72 26.69 -17.70
C SER A 133 16.94 25.85 -16.70
N LEU A 134 15.60 25.80 -16.82
CA LEU A 134 14.74 25.00 -15.93
C LEU A 134 14.90 23.49 -16.13
N VAL A 135 15.54 23.06 -17.19
CA VAL A 135 15.78 21.64 -17.50
C VAL A 135 17.26 21.46 -17.85
N PRO A 136 17.90 20.34 -17.44
CA PRO A 136 19.27 20.05 -17.79
C PRO A 136 19.48 20.08 -19.30
N ALA A 137 20.59 20.67 -19.75
CA ALA A 137 20.96 20.64 -21.17
C ALA A 137 21.19 19.19 -21.64
N PRO A 138 20.89 18.86 -22.91
CA PRO A 138 21.17 17.55 -23.48
C PRO A 138 22.66 17.20 -23.31
N LYS A 139 22.96 15.97 -22.85
CA LYS A 139 24.32 15.53 -22.49
C LYS A 139 25.32 15.60 -23.65
N ASP A 140 24.86 15.56 -24.91
CA ASP A 140 25.72 15.49 -26.10
C ASP A 140 25.76 16.80 -26.93
N GLY A 141 25.23 17.92 -26.38
CA GLY A 141 25.13 19.17 -27.14
C GLY A 141 24.24 19.10 -28.38
N ALA A 142 23.45 18.02 -28.51
CA ALA A 142 22.49 17.83 -29.59
C ALA A 142 21.31 18.79 -29.48
N ALA A 143 20.70 19.16 -30.58
CA ALA A 143 19.46 19.93 -30.58
C ALA A 143 18.37 19.15 -29.82
N PRO A 144 17.57 19.82 -28.97
CA PRO A 144 16.49 19.16 -28.24
C PRO A 144 15.54 18.43 -29.20
N ALA A 145 15.19 17.18 -28.88
CA ALA A 145 14.23 16.41 -29.65
C ALA A 145 12.88 17.14 -29.71
N ALA A 146 12.22 17.10 -30.86
CA ALA A 146 10.90 17.73 -31.04
C ALA A 146 9.91 17.19 -29.99
N GLY A 147 9.24 18.11 -29.29
CA GLY A 147 8.29 17.76 -28.22
C GLY A 147 8.94 17.46 -26.85
N SER A 148 10.27 17.47 -26.71
CA SER A 148 10.94 17.40 -25.42
C SER A 148 10.70 18.66 -24.59
N ARG A 149 10.84 18.55 -23.25
CA ARG A 149 10.72 19.73 -22.36
C ARG A 149 11.69 20.85 -22.74
N ALA A 150 12.91 20.51 -23.11
CA ALA A 150 13.90 21.50 -23.55
C ALA A 150 13.44 22.22 -24.84
N ALA A 151 12.86 21.51 -25.82
CA ALA A 151 12.29 22.10 -27.02
C ALA A 151 11.08 22.98 -26.71
N LEU A 152 10.18 22.53 -25.84
CA LEU A 152 9.01 23.28 -25.42
C LEU A 152 9.39 24.55 -24.62
N LEU A 153 10.43 24.51 -23.78
CA LEU A 153 10.94 25.67 -23.06
C LEU A 153 11.58 26.69 -24.03
N ALA A 154 12.33 26.23 -25.02
CA ALA A 154 12.86 27.09 -26.05
C ALA A 154 11.73 27.74 -26.89
N GLN A 155 10.70 26.97 -27.24
CA GLN A 155 9.52 27.48 -27.94
C GLN A 155 8.75 28.49 -27.09
N LEU A 156 8.55 28.19 -25.79
CA LEU A 156 7.90 29.09 -24.84
C LEU A 156 8.64 30.43 -24.73
N GLN A 157 9.97 30.40 -24.57
CA GLN A 157 10.80 31.61 -24.52
C GLN A 157 10.71 32.41 -25.84
N SER A 158 10.86 31.72 -26.98
CA SER A 158 10.80 32.37 -28.31
C SER A 158 9.45 33.02 -28.58
N SER A 159 8.35 32.31 -28.27
CA SER A 159 7.01 32.87 -28.49
C SER A 159 6.69 34.02 -27.53
N HIS A 160 7.18 33.97 -26.30
CA HIS A 160 7.09 35.07 -25.33
C HIS A 160 7.84 36.31 -25.80
N ASP A 161 9.08 36.17 -26.24
CA ASP A 161 9.89 37.28 -26.77
C ASP A 161 9.25 37.87 -28.03
N GLN A 162 8.71 37.03 -28.96
CA GLN A 162 7.97 37.49 -30.14
C GLN A 162 6.70 38.27 -29.77
N ALA A 163 5.97 37.83 -28.73
CA ALA A 163 4.78 38.55 -28.27
C ALA A 163 5.13 39.95 -27.73
N ILE A 164 6.22 40.06 -26.94
CA ILE A 164 6.72 41.32 -26.40
C ILE A 164 7.14 42.26 -27.53
N GLU A 165 7.92 41.75 -28.49
CA GLU A 165 8.38 42.53 -29.65
C GLU A 165 7.21 43.03 -30.54
N ALA A 166 6.25 42.14 -30.81
CA ALA A 166 5.06 42.49 -31.58
C ALA A 166 4.17 43.53 -30.87
N ARG A 167 4.02 43.45 -29.54
CA ARG A 167 3.32 44.44 -28.74
C ARG A 167 4.02 45.80 -28.75
N ALA A 168 5.35 45.82 -28.65
CA ALA A 168 6.13 47.05 -28.76
C ALA A 168 5.99 47.68 -30.14
N ALA A 169 6.01 46.87 -31.23
CA ALA A 169 5.77 47.33 -32.59
C ALA A 169 4.37 47.90 -32.76
N TYR A 170 3.36 47.29 -32.16
CA TYR A 170 1.98 47.76 -32.17
C TYR A 170 1.84 49.13 -31.49
N GLN A 171 2.44 49.30 -30.33
CA GLN A 171 2.44 50.60 -29.64
C GLN A 171 3.14 51.69 -30.43
N ALA A 172 4.30 51.39 -31.00
CA ALA A 172 5.03 52.32 -31.84
C ALA A 172 4.23 52.72 -33.10
N ALA A 173 3.51 51.78 -33.69
CA ALA A 173 2.62 52.07 -34.83
C ALA A 173 1.42 52.96 -34.47
N LEU A 174 0.84 52.74 -33.27
CA LEU A 174 -0.23 53.59 -32.72
C LEU A 174 0.26 55.03 -32.47
N GLU A 175 1.45 55.21 -31.91
CA GLU A 175 2.06 56.52 -31.71
C GLU A 175 2.29 57.28 -33.05
N GLN A 176 2.53 56.55 -34.10
CA GLN A 176 2.69 57.10 -35.49
C GLN A 176 1.38 57.25 -36.22
N ALA A 177 0.22 57.06 -35.56
CA ALA A 177 -1.12 57.16 -36.13
C ALA A 177 -1.30 56.27 -37.39
N ALA A 178 -0.74 55.03 -37.38
CA ALA A 178 -0.85 54.06 -38.46
C ALA A 178 -2.31 53.68 -38.71
N ASP A 179 -2.64 53.40 -39.97
CA ASP A 179 -3.95 52.96 -40.38
C ASP A 179 -4.26 51.50 -39.99
N ALA A 180 -5.52 51.11 -40.06
CA ALA A 180 -5.97 49.75 -39.71
C ALA A 180 -5.31 48.64 -40.56
N ALA A 181 -4.94 48.94 -41.81
CA ALA A 181 -4.26 47.99 -42.70
C ALA A 181 -2.82 47.70 -42.24
N THR A 182 -2.15 48.65 -41.61
CA THR A 182 -0.82 48.49 -41.03
C THR A 182 -0.88 47.79 -39.66
N LEU A 183 -1.94 48.01 -38.86
CA LEU A 183 -2.10 47.40 -37.54
C LEU A 183 -2.52 45.92 -37.58
N ALA A 184 -3.40 45.54 -38.52
CA ALA A 184 -3.94 44.18 -38.64
C ALA A 184 -2.87 43.06 -38.68
N PRO A 185 -1.79 43.15 -39.49
CA PRO A 185 -0.75 42.10 -39.52
C PRO A 185 0.08 42.04 -38.21
N ILE A 186 0.14 43.15 -37.46
CA ILE A 186 0.84 43.15 -36.17
C ILE A 186 -0.05 42.49 -35.10
N GLU A 187 -1.34 42.75 -35.11
CA GLU A 187 -2.32 42.07 -34.25
C GLU A 187 -2.33 40.54 -34.49
N GLU A 188 -2.29 40.11 -35.76
CA GLU A 188 -2.19 38.70 -36.10
C GLU A 188 -0.90 38.06 -35.57
N ARG A 189 0.24 38.77 -35.62
CA ARG A 189 1.50 38.32 -35.00
C ARG A 189 1.41 38.21 -33.50
N ILE A 190 0.79 39.13 -32.81
CA ILE A 190 0.56 39.08 -31.37
C ILE A 190 -0.29 37.85 -31.05
N ALA A 191 -1.42 37.68 -31.69
CA ALA A 191 -2.35 36.57 -31.46
C ALA A 191 -1.69 35.20 -31.71
N SER A 192 -0.90 35.08 -32.79
CA SER A 192 -0.18 33.83 -33.08
C SER A 192 0.91 33.50 -32.07
N ALA A 193 1.67 34.49 -31.61
CA ALA A 193 2.71 34.31 -30.61
C ALA A 193 2.11 33.97 -29.23
N GLU A 194 1.04 34.63 -28.82
CA GLU A 194 0.32 34.31 -27.57
C GLU A 194 -0.32 32.92 -27.58
N LEU A 195 -0.85 32.48 -28.72
CA LEU A 195 -1.37 31.12 -28.86
C LEU A 195 -0.27 30.08 -28.77
N ALA A 196 0.90 30.32 -29.38
CA ALA A 196 2.06 29.44 -29.30
C ALA A 196 2.61 29.36 -27.87
N GLU A 197 2.71 30.51 -27.20
CA GLU A 197 3.11 30.60 -25.77
C GLU A 197 2.18 29.76 -24.89
N ARG A 198 0.86 29.94 -25.04
CA ARG A 198 -0.14 29.20 -24.27
C ARG A 198 -0.03 27.69 -24.48
N LYS A 199 0.06 27.24 -25.75
CA LYS A 199 0.20 25.83 -26.08
C LYS A 199 1.48 25.22 -25.49
N ALA A 200 2.61 25.90 -25.62
CA ALA A 200 3.88 25.44 -25.05
C ALA A 200 3.81 25.36 -23.51
N ARG A 201 3.19 26.35 -22.86
CA ARG A 201 2.99 26.39 -21.41
C ARG A 201 2.09 25.24 -20.92
N GLU A 202 0.97 25.00 -21.59
CA GLU A 202 0.06 23.90 -21.26
C GLU A 202 0.78 22.54 -21.39
N ALA A 203 1.52 22.34 -22.48
CA ALA A 203 2.29 21.11 -22.69
C ALA A 203 3.37 20.90 -21.62
N LEU A 204 4.07 21.96 -21.20
CA LEU A 204 5.08 21.91 -20.13
C LEU A 204 4.46 21.58 -18.78
N LEU A 205 3.35 22.23 -18.41
CA LEU A 205 2.65 21.93 -17.16
C LEU A 205 2.08 20.50 -17.15
N ALA A 206 1.57 20.02 -18.29
CA ALA A 206 1.11 18.64 -18.45
C ALA A 206 2.24 17.61 -18.32
N SER A 207 3.48 17.98 -18.68
CA SER A 207 4.67 17.13 -18.50
C SER A 207 5.23 17.14 -17.09
N SER A 208 4.75 17.98 -16.19
CA SER A 208 5.22 18.10 -14.81
C SER A 208 4.99 16.81 -14.02
N VAL A 209 6.03 16.30 -13.37
CA VAL A 209 5.97 15.13 -12.49
C VAL A 209 6.25 15.58 -11.06
N ASN A 210 5.26 15.42 -10.20
CA ASN A 210 5.38 15.75 -8.79
C ASN A 210 5.83 14.54 -7.95
N GLU A 211 6.28 14.80 -6.71
CA GLU A 211 6.72 13.79 -5.77
C GLU A 211 5.67 12.69 -5.54
N SER A 212 4.39 13.06 -5.41
CA SER A 212 3.31 12.13 -5.16
C SER A 212 3.12 11.12 -6.31
N ARG A 213 3.27 11.56 -7.58
CA ARG A 213 3.21 10.68 -8.74
C ARG A 213 4.41 9.74 -8.79
N LEU A 214 5.62 10.26 -8.53
CA LEU A 214 6.83 9.45 -8.51
C LEU A 214 6.80 8.43 -7.37
N LYS A 215 6.44 8.83 -6.15
CA LYS A 215 6.25 7.94 -5.00
C LYS A 215 5.23 6.83 -5.32
N ARG A 216 4.11 7.18 -5.95
CA ARG A 216 3.09 6.22 -6.37
C ARG A 216 3.64 5.19 -7.36
N ALA A 217 4.45 5.60 -8.33
CA ALA A 217 5.05 4.70 -9.30
C ALA A 217 5.86 3.58 -8.61
N PHE A 218 6.63 3.91 -7.55
CA PHE A 218 7.38 2.92 -6.76
C PHE A 218 6.50 2.01 -5.90
N GLN A 219 5.29 2.44 -5.52
CA GLN A 219 4.33 1.63 -4.75
C GLN A 219 3.53 0.64 -5.61
N LEU A 220 3.60 0.75 -6.94
CA LEU A 220 2.93 -0.18 -7.84
C LEU A 220 3.56 -1.57 -7.80
N SER A 221 2.77 -2.59 -8.16
CA SER A 221 3.21 -3.98 -8.21
C SER A 221 4.40 -4.15 -9.18
N THR A 222 5.39 -4.91 -8.73
CA THR A 222 6.52 -5.39 -9.55
C THR A 222 6.19 -6.64 -10.34
N LYS A 223 5.02 -7.26 -10.09
CA LYS A 223 4.58 -8.46 -10.80
C LYS A 223 3.75 -8.05 -12.00
N GLY A 224 4.21 -8.40 -13.20
CA GLY A 224 3.49 -8.17 -14.44
C GLY A 224 2.30 -9.11 -14.63
N ASP A 225 1.42 -8.76 -15.56
CA ASP A 225 0.32 -9.63 -15.96
C ASP A 225 0.85 -10.82 -16.76
N ARG A 226 0.29 -12.00 -16.50
CA ARG A 226 0.65 -13.22 -17.25
C ARG A 226 0.23 -13.08 -18.70
N LEU A 227 1.16 -13.16 -19.63
CA LEU A 227 0.88 -13.07 -21.05
C LEU A 227 0.09 -14.29 -21.53
N ARG A 228 -0.85 -14.04 -22.44
CA ARG A 228 -1.70 -15.05 -23.06
C ARG A 228 -1.61 -14.92 -24.57
N ASP A 229 -1.79 -16.05 -25.26
CA ASP A 229 -1.92 -16.07 -26.72
C ASP A 229 -3.30 -15.55 -27.17
N ASP A 230 -3.50 -15.40 -28.47
CA ASP A 230 -4.76 -14.93 -29.08
C ASP A 230 -5.97 -15.86 -28.75
N LYS A 231 -5.73 -17.07 -28.21
CA LYS A 231 -6.74 -18.03 -27.77
C LYS A 231 -6.95 -18.00 -26.25
N GLY A 232 -6.32 -17.07 -25.53
CA GLY A 232 -6.45 -16.92 -24.09
C GLY A 232 -5.61 -17.90 -23.25
N LYS A 233 -4.77 -18.75 -23.88
CA LYS A 233 -3.90 -19.70 -23.19
C LYS A 233 -2.62 -19.00 -22.74
N ALA A 234 -2.17 -19.30 -21.52
CA ALA A 234 -0.95 -18.72 -20.97
C ALA A 234 0.29 -19.05 -21.83
N LEU A 235 1.12 -18.05 -22.09
CA LEU A 235 2.41 -18.21 -22.76
C LEU A 235 3.46 -18.71 -21.76
N PHE A 236 4.35 -19.59 -22.25
CA PHE A 236 5.47 -20.15 -21.51
C PHE A 236 6.76 -19.93 -22.31
N ASP A 237 7.87 -19.73 -21.61
CA ASP A 237 9.21 -19.66 -22.21
C ASP A 237 9.71 -21.07 -22.60
N GLU A 238 10.92 -21.14 -23.21
CA GLU A 238 11.52 -22.42 -23.62
C GLU A 238 11.85 -23.34 -22.43
N ALA A 239 11.93 -22.81 -21.21
CA ALA A 239 12.15 -23.56 -19.97
C ALA A 239 10.85 -24.01 -19.29
N GLY A 240 9.68 -23.64 -19.86
CA GLY A 240 8.37 -23.99 -19.32
C GLY A 240 7.86 -23.04 -18.22
N ASN A 241 8.50 -21.89 -18.00
CA ASN A 241 8.03 -20.90 -17.06
C ASN A 241 7.00 -19.95 -17.69
N PRO A 242 5.99 -19.49 -16.93
CA PRO A 242 5.02 -18.53 -17.46
C PRO A 242 5.69 -17.19 -17.80
N VAL A 243 5.38 -16.67 -19.00
CA VAL A 243 5.87 -15.37 -19.46
C VAL A 243 4.97 -14.26 -18.92
N TYR A 244 5.58 -13.24 -18.34
CA TYR A 244 4.91 -12.06 -17.80
C TYR A 244 5.22 -10.84 -18.66
N GLY A 245 4.24 -9.96 -18.82
CA GLY A 245 4.42 -8.65 -19.42
C GLY A 245 5.09 -7.68 -18.43
N PRO A 246 5.40 -6.45 -18.89
CA PRO A 246 5.95 -5.44 -18.00
C PRO A 246 4.99 -5.16 -16.84
N SER A 247 5.56 -5.03 -15.65
CA SER A 247 4.80 -4.76 -14.43
C SER A 247 4.13 -3.38 -14.46
N PRO A 248 3.09 -3.13 -13.66
CA PRO A 248 2.50 -1.79 -13.50
C PRO A 248 3.53 -0.74 -13.13
N ARG A 249 4.50 -1.07 -12.25
CA ARG A 249 5.61 -0.21 -11.87
C ARG A 249 6.50 0.14 -13.07
N GLU A 250 6.93 -0.84 -13.83
CA GLU A 250 7.77 -0.62 -15.02
C GLU A 250 7.04 0.25 -16.05
N ARG A 251 5.76 -0.03 -16.33
CA ARG A 251 4.95 0.76 -17.25
C ARG A 251 4.83 2.24 -16.84
N GLU A 252 4.60 2.51 -15.55
CA GLU A 252 4.48 3.90 -15.07
C GLU A 252 5.84 4.62 -15.07
N LEU A 253 6.91 3.96 -14.63
CA LEU A 253 8.27 4.53 -14.67
C LEU A 253 8.72 4.78 -16.11
N GLU A 254 8.42 3.88 -17.05
CA GLU A 254 8.69 4.08 -18.48
C GLU A 254 7.87 5.25 -19.06
N ALA A 255 6.60 5.40 -18.65
CA ALA A 255 5.78 6.54 -19.05
C ALA A 255 6.36 7.87 -18.52
N ILE A 256 6.84 7.89 -17.27
CA ILE A 256 7.53 9.05 -16.69
C ILE A 256 8.85 9.32 -17.43
N ALA A 257 9.65 8.30 -17.73
CA ALA A 257 10.90 8.44 -18.47
C ALA A 257 10.69 8.95 -19.90
N LYS A 258 9.60 8.56 -20.58
CA LYS A 258 9.20 9.10 -21.88
C LYS A 258 8.77 10.57 -21.82
N GLN A 259 8.12 10.99 -20.74
CA GLN A 259 7.74 12.40 -20.52
C GLN A 259 8.94 13.28 -20.18
N CYS A 260 9.94 12.72 -19.47
CA CYS A 260 11.08 13.44 -18.94
C CYS A 260 12.39 12.68 -19.25
N PRO A 261 12.77 12.53 -20.53
CA PRO A 261 13.92 11.72 -20.94
C PRO A 261 15.25 12.23 -20.36
N GLU A 262 15.36 13.50 -20.06
CA GLU A 262 16.50 14.14 -19.41
C GLU A 262 16.80 13.61 -18.00
N TYR A 263 15.81 13.02 -17.34
CA TYR A 263 15.93 12.43 -15.99
C TYR A 263 15.95 10.89 -16.00
N ALA A 264 16.05 10.24 -17.16
CA ALA A 264 16.02 8.76 -17.24
C ALA A 264 17.11 8.10 -16.37
N GLY A 265 18.33 8.66 -16.36
CA GLY A 265 19.42 8.16 -15.52
C GLY A 265 19.18 8.34 -14.01
N ASP A 266 18.49 9.42 -13.61
CA ASP A 266 18.09 9.63 -12.21
C ASP A 266 16.98 8.63 -11.80
N LEU A 267 16.05 8.33 -12.70
CA LEU A 267 15.01 7.31 -12.47
C LEU A 267 15.61 5.90 -12.32
N ASP A 268 16.59 5.54 -13.17
CA ASP A 268 17.30 4.26 -13.05
C ASP A 268 18.07 4.15 -11.72
N ALA A 269 18.68 5.24 -11.26
CA ALA A 269 19.35 5.29 -9.96
C ALA A 269 18.35 5.11 -8.82
N LEU A 270 17.19 5.80 -8.88
CA LEU A 270 16.11 5.65 -7.91
C LEU A 270 15.56 4.22 -7.86
N VAL A 271 15.44 3.54 -9.01
CA VAL A 271 15.00 2.13 -9.04
C VAL A 271 15.99 1.25 -8.27
N LYS A 272 17.29 1.41 -8.48
CA LYS A 272 18.34 0.65 -7.77
C LYS A 272 18.31 0.93 -6.25
N GLU A 273 18.18 2.20 -5.87
CA GLU A 273 18.11 2.60 -4.46
C GLU A 273 16.83 2.05 -3.79
N TYR A 274 15.71 2.08 -4.50
CA TYR A 274 14.46 1.49 -4.01
C TYR A 274 14.55 -0.03 -3.86
N ASP A 275 15.15 -0.73 -4.82
CA ASP A 275 15.28 -2.18 -4.76
C ASP A 275 16.24 -2.60 -3.63
N ALA A 276 17.30 -1.83 -3.37
CA ALA A 276 18.17 -2.02 -2.21
C ALA A 276 17.41 -1.80 -0.90
N TYR A 277 16.65 -0.71 -0.81
CA TYR A 277 15.79 -0.41 0.33
C TYR A 277 14.71 -1.49 0.52
N ALA A 278 13.97 -1.85 -0.52
CA ALA A 278 12.90 -2.85 -0.45
C ALA A 278 13.43 -4.24 -0.02
N SER A 279 14.65 -4.60 -0.47
CA SER A 279 15.29 -5.85 -0.06
C SER A 279 15.76 -5.86 1.40
N ALA A 280 16.07 -4.68 1.95
CA ALA A 280 16.46 -4.52 3.35
C ALA A 280 15.26 -4.43 4.31
N MET A 281 14.05 -4.14 3.77
CA MET A 281 12.82 -4.04 4.54
C MET A 281 12.17 -5.41 4.70
N THR A 282 12.16 -5.91 5.94
CA THR A 282 11.59 -7.21 6.31
C THR A 282 10.29 -7.11 7.09
N GLY A 283 9.81 -5.89 7.40
CA GLY A 283 8.60 -5.64 8.18
C GLY A 283 7.92 -4.31 7.84
N TYR A 284 6.87 -3.97 8.57
CA TYR A 284 6.23 -2.65 8.49
C TYR A 284 7.14 -1.58 9.08
N GLU A 285 7.08 -0.37 8.50
CA GLU A 285 7.80 0.80 9.01
C GLU A 285 7.30 1.20 10.40
N ASP A 286 5.96 1.20 10.57
CA ASP A 286 5.28 1.52 11.81
C ASP A 286 4.50 0.30 12.32
N PRO A 287 4.71 -0.15 13.57
CA PRO A 287 3.89 -1.19 14.21
C PRO A 287 2.40 -0.84 14.28
N GLU A 288 2.03 0.43 14.28
CA GLU A 288 0.61 0.84 14.31
C GLU A 288 -0.11 0.50 13.00
N ASP A 289 0.56 0.55 11.85
CA ASP A 289 0.00 0.11 10.57
C ASP A 289 -0.34 -1.39 10.61
N LEU A 290 0.55 -2.19 11.20
CA LEU A 290 0.28 -3.61 11.43
C LEU A 290 -0.92 -3.81 12.37
N LYS A 291 -0.95 -3.12 13.50
CA LYS A 291 -2.08 -3.20 14.45
C LYS A 291 -3.41 -2.81 13.79
N ARG A 292 -3.42 -1.75 12.98
CA ARG A 292 -4.60 -1.32 12.23
C ARG A 292 -5.13 -2.43 11.31
N LEU A 293 -4.24 -3.11 10.57
CA LEU A 293 -4.61 -4.23 9.70
C LEU A 293 -5.10 -5.47 10.47
N LEU A 294 -4.55 -5.70 11.67
CA LEU A 294 -4.93 -6.82 12.52
C LEU A 294 -6.29 -6.61 13.20
N ARG A 295 -6.62 -5.38 13.60
CA ARG A 295 -7.89 -5.04 14.22
C ARG A 295 -9.08 -5.18 13.28
N ALA A 296 -8.87 -4.97 11.98
CA ALA A 296 -9.93 -5.06 11.00
C ALA A 296 -10.50 -6.48 10.92
N ALA A 297 -11.79 -6.65 11.15
CA ALA A 297 -12.48 -7.93 10.92
C ALA A 297 -12.64 -8.23 9.43
N GLY A 298 -12.72 -7.18 8.60
CA GLY A 298 -12.88 -7.26 7.14
C GLY A 298 -14.33 -7.47 6.72
N VAL A 299 -15.26 -7.19 7.60
CA VAL A 299 -16.70 -7.29 7.32
C VAL A 299 -17.15 -6.07 6.53
N LEU A 300 -17.40 -6.28 5.24
CA LEU A 300 -17.92 -5.26 4.33
C LEU A 300 -19.44 -5.39 4.23
N GLU A 301 -20.14 -4.28 4.39
CA GLU A 301 -21.60 -4.22 4.32
C GLU A 301 -22.03 -3.00 3.50
N PHE A 302 -23.21 -3.10 2.89
CA PHE A 302 -23.82 -2.03 2.11
C PHE A 302 -25.20 -1.73 2.65
N HIS A 303 -25.47 -0.48 2.97
CA HIS A 303 -26.72 -0.05 3.57
C HIS A 303 -27.27 1.19 2.87
N ILE A 304 -28.58 1.32 2.78
CA ILE A 304 -29.21 2.55 2.34
C ILE A 304 -29.41 3.44 3.58
N PRO A 305 -28.91 4.69 3.59
CA PRO A 305 -29.15 5.61 4.68
C PRO A 305 -30.63 5.96 4.87
N VAL A 306 -31.03 6.17 6.09
CA VAL A 306 -32.36 6.73 6.40
C VAL A 306 -32.38 8.18 5.90
N SER A 307 -33.36 8.50 5.07
CA SER A 307 -33.54 9.80 4.45
C SER A 307 -34.76 10.52 4.99
N ALA A 308 -34.94 11.78 4.60
CA ALA A 308 -36.14 12.55 4.96
C ALA A 308 -37.45 11.87 4.45
N ALA A 309 -37.38 11.13 3.34
CA ALA A 309 -38.52 10.39 2.80
C ALA A 309 -38.92 9.19 3.68
N ASN A 310 -37.99 8.63 4.47
CA ASN A 310 -38.18 7.56 5.45
C ASN A 310 -39.17 6.46 5.01
N PRO A 311 -38.93 5.74 3.91
CA PRO A 311 -39.89 4.81 3.31
C PRO A 311 -40.25 3.63 4.21
N GLN A 312 -39.43 3.32 5.22
CA GLN A 312 -39.66 2.24 6.20
C GLN A 312 -40.36 2.73 7.48
N GLY A 313 -40.68 4.03 7.58
CA GLY A 313 -41.41 4.59 8.72
C GLY A 313 -40.66 4.56 10.06
N VAL A 314 -39.32 4.68 10.04
CA VAL A 314 -38.48 4.69 11.24
C VAL A 314 -38.77 5.92 12.10
N ASN A 315 -38.96 5.76 13.41
CA ASN A 315 -39.10 6.90 14.32
C ASN A 315 -37.74 7.54 14.62
N VAL A 316 -37.30 8.42 13.72
CA VAL A 316 -35.98 9.08 13.78
C VAL A 316 -35.80 9.86 15.08
N GLY A 317 -36.83 10.56 15.54
CA GLY A 317 -36.74 11.37 16.77
C GLY A 317 -36.53 10.52 18.02
N GLU A 318 -37.18 9.37 18.11
CA GLU A 318 -36.96 8.43 19.19
C GLU A 318 -35.55 7.84 19.18
N LEU A 319 -35.09 7.40 18.01
CA LEU A 319 -33.73 6.85 17.87
C LEU A 319 -32.63 7.89 18.16
N GLN A 320 -32.85 9.16 17.83
CA GLN A 320 -31.95 10.24 18.22
C GLN A 320 -31.90 10.46 19.72
N THR A 321 -33.06 10.36 20.40
CA THR A 321 -33.13 10.45 21.86
C THR A 321 -32.44 9.27 22.53
N GLN A 322 -32.66 8.05 22.03
CA GLN A 322 -32.00 6.84 22.52
C GLN A 322 -30.49 6.90 22.31
N LEU A 323 -30.02 7.37 21.15
CA LEU A 323 -28.61 7.57 20.89
C LEU A 323 -27.98 8.53 21.91
N ALA A 324 -28.65 9.65 22.19
CA ALA A 324 -28.16 10.65 23.14
C ALA A 324 -28.07 10.10 24.58
N GLU A 325 -29.05 9.28 25.00
CA GLU A 325 -29.17 8.75 26.37
C GLU A 325 -28.34 7.48 26.60
N ARG A 326 -28.28 6.56 25.61
CA ARG A 326 -27.77 5.20 25.79
C ARG A 326 -26.62 4.83 24.85
N GLY A 327 -26.28 5.72 23.93
CA GLY A 327 -25.26 5.45 22.91
C GLY A 327 -25.78 4.61 21.73
N PRO A 328 -24.90 4.31 20.73
CA PRO A 328 -25.32 3.63 19.50
C PRO A 328 -25.84 2.21 19.72
N ASP A 329 -25.24 1.45 20.64
CA ASP A 329 -25.62 0.07 20.93
C ASP A 329 -26.87 -0.04 21.81
N GLY A 330 -27.31 1.07 22.41
CA GLY A 330 -28.51 1.15 23.28
C GLY A 330 -29.78 1.53 22.54
N THR A 331 -29.80 1.54 21.22
CA THR A 331 -30.97 1.89 20.41
C THR A 331 -31.81 0.65 20.09
N ASP A 332 -33.09 0.69 20.42
CA ASP A 332 -34.04 -0.42 20.23
C ASP A 332 -34.70 -0.31 18.84
N SER A 333 -34.05 -0.73 17.79
CA SER A 333 -34.64 -0.81 16.45
C SER A 333 -34.07 -2.01 15.68
N VAL A 334 -34.97 -2.78 15.08
CA VAL A 334 -34.65 -3.88 14.15
C VAL A 334 -34.63 -3.43 12.68
N VAL A 335 -34.93 -2.18 12.41
CA VAL A 335 -35.11 -1.63 11.06
C VAL A 335 -33.92 -0.77 10.66
N ALA A 336 -33.31 -0.07 11.61
CA ALA A 336 -32.21 0.85 11.36
C ALA A 336 -31.28 0.99 12.58
N SER A 337 -29.99 1.13 12.35
CA SER A 337 -28.96 1.29 13.39
C SER A 337 -28.04 2.48 13.11
N TRP A 338 -27.38 2.95 14.16
CA TRP A 338 -26.44 4.05 14.10
C TRP A 338 -25.04 3.53 13.80
N TYR A 339 -24.45 3.99 12.69
CA TYR A 339 -23.09 3.67 12.28
C TYR A 339 -22.18 4.87 12.42
N ARG A 340 -21.05 4.69 13.09
CA ARG A 340 -20.06 5.74 13.29
C ARG A 340 -19.37 6.11 11.98
N LEU A 341 -19.06 7.39 11.76
CA LEU A 341 -18.18 7.80 10.67
C LEU A 341 -16.74 7.38 10.96
N ASN A 342 -16.08 6.79 9.97
CA ASN A 342 -14.68 6.38 10.10
C ASN A 342 -13.73 7.59 10.21
N ASP A 343 -13.64 8.42 9.17
CA ASP A 343 -12.81 9.64 9.15
C ASP A 343 -13.62 10.80 8.56
N LEU A 344 -13.72 11.89 9.32
CA LEU A 344 -14.41 13.09 8.87
C LEU A 344 -13.79 13.69 7.59
N LYS A 345 -12.46 13.52 7.37
CA LYS A 345 -11.76 14.01 6.18
C LYS A 345 -12.29 13.45 4.87
N GLN A 346 -12.90 12.28 4.91
CA GLN A 346 -13.48 11.63 3.72
C GLN A 346 -14.78 12.29 3.26
N TRP A 347 -15.42 13.11 4.12
CA TRP A 347 -16.74 13.68 3.90
C TRP A 347 -16.71 15.12 3.42
N TYR A 348 -15.56 15.78 3.37
CA TYR A 348 -15.42 17.14 2.87
C TYR A 348 -14.23 17.28 1.90
N SER A 349 -14.36 18.20 0.94
CA SER A 349 -13.30 18.54 -0.01
C SER A 349 -12.73 19.96 0.22
N ASP A 350 -13.45 20.80 0.97
CA ASP A 350 -13.11 22.18 1.29
C ASP A 350 -13.07 22.36 2.82
N PRO A 351 -12.06 23.02 3.41
CA PRO A 351 -12.00 23.32 4.84
C PRO A 351 -13.26 23.97 5.43
N ARG A 352 -13.98 24.77 4.64
CA ARG A 352 -15.26 25.37 5.05
C ARG A 352 -16.36 24.34 5.33
N GLN A 353 -16.34 23.22 4.60
CA GLN A 353 -17.25 22.12 4.82
C GLN A 353 -16.95 21.38 6.13
N LEU A 354 -15.69 21.35 6.56
CA LEU A 354 -15.33 20.81 7.87
C LEU A 354 -15.95 21.61 9.01
N GLU A 355 -15.90 22.95 8.93
CA GLU A 355 -16.52 23.81 9.93
C GLU A 355 -18.04 23.56 10.00
N ALA A 356 -18.70 23.47 8.85
CA ALA A 356 -20.12 23.15 8.77
C ALA A 356 -20.45 21.77 9.33
N LEU A 357 -19.62 20.75 9.02
CA LEU A 357 -19.78 19.39 9.53
C LEU A 357 -19.61 19.32 11.05
N LEU A 358 -18.65 20.04 11.61
CA LEU A 358 -18.42 20.06 13.07
C LEU A 358 -19.46 20.92 13.83
N ALA A 359 -19.95 21.99 13.21
CA ALA A 359 -20.93 22.87 13.83
C ALA A 359 -22.35 22.27 13.84
N ASP A 360 -22.79 21.66 12.74
CA ASP A 360 -24.09 21.03 12.60
C ASP A 360 -24.01 19.76 11.72
N PRO A 361 -23.58 18.62 12.29
CA PRO A 361 -23.53 17.35 11.57
C PRO A 361 -24.89 16.93 10.98
N ALA A 362 -25.98 17.16 11.72
CA ALA A 362 -27.33 16.79 11.27
C ALA A 362 -27.75 17.60 10.03
N GLY A 363 -27.51 18.91 10.01
CA GLY A 363 -27.76 19.77 8.86
C GLY A 363 -26.89 19.43 7.66
N PHE A 364 -25.60 19.15 7.91
CA PHE A 364 -24.64 18.76 6.87
C PHE A 364 -25.06 17.48 6.12
N PHE A 365 -25.48 16.43 6.86
CA PHE A 365 -25.91 15.16 6.28
C PHE A 365 -27.33 15.20 5.73
N ARG A 366 -28.20 16.06 6.27
CA ARG A 366 -29.54 16.30 5.70
C ARG A 366 -29.43 16.83 4.27
N GLY A 367 -28.45 17.70 3.97
CA GLY A 367 -28.17 18.17 2.61
C GLY A 367 -27.72 17.07 1.64
N ARG A 368 -27.36 15.89 2.15
CA ARG A 368 -26.97 14.69 1.42
C ARG A 368 -28.03 13.57 1.48
N ASP A 369 -29.24 13.88 1.88
CA ASP A 369 -30.36 12.93 2.08
C ASP A 369 -30.04 11.81 3.08
N MET A 370 -29.35 12.17 4.18
CA MET A 370 -29.00 11.24 5.26
C MET A 370 -29.36 11.82 6.63
N VAL A 371 -29.78 10.97 7.55
CA VAL A 371 -30.01 11.33 8.95
C VAL A 371 -28.74 11.06 9.74
N ALA A 372 -28.23 12.10 10.40
CA ALA A 372 -27.07 12.01 11.27
C ALA A 372 -27.35 12.62 12.65
N ALA A 373 -26.57 12.19 13.64
CA ALA A 373 -26.57 12.74 14.98
C ALA A 373 -25.18 12.62 15.60
N GLN A 374 -24.95 13.32 16.71
CA GLN A 374 -23.68 13.31 17.44
C GLN A 374 -23.89 12.71 18.83
N HIS A 375 -22.96 11.86 19.24
CA HIS A 375 -22.87 11.32 20.59
C HIS A 375 -21.40 11.28 21.03
N GLU A 376 -21.07 11.79 22.21
CA GLU A 376 -19.71 11.85 22.78
C GLU A 376 -18.63 12.38 21.82
N GLY A 377 -18.97 13.39 21.03
CA GLY A 377 -18.05 14.01 20.06
C GLY A 377 -17.83 13.22 18.77
N GLN A 378 -18.45 12.04 18.63
CA GLN A 378 -18.46 11.24 17.41
C GLN A 378 -19.73 11.50 16.60
N VAL A 379 -19.62 11.42 15.28
CA VAL A 379 -20.76 11.57 14.37
C VAL A 379 -21.22 10.20 13.90
N TYR A 380 -22.54 9.98 13.97
CA TYR A 380 -23.21 8.76 13.56
C TYR A 380 -24.23 9.07 12.47
N VAL A 381 -24.38 8.13 11.54
CA VAL A 381 -25.39 8.16 10.47
C VAL A 381 -26.34 6.97 10.66
N LEU A 382 -27.63 7.22 10.52
CA LEU A 382 -28.65 6.20 10.65
C LEU A 382 -28.82 5.46 9.32
N LEU A 383 -28.56 4.15 9.32
CA LEU A 383 -28.64 3.28 8.16
C LEU A 383 -29.72 2.21 8.37
N TYR A 384 -30.39 1.77 7.30
CA TYR A 384 -31.33 0.67 7.34
C TYR A 384 -30.61 -0.68 7.44
N ASP A 385 -31.14 -1.61 8.25
CA ASP A 385 -30.64 -2.98 8.45
C ASP A 385 -31.58 -4.06 7.88
N THR A 386 -32.61 -3.67 7.15
CA THR A 386 -33.55 -4.62 6.54
C THR A 386 -32.99 -5.21 5.24
N ASP A 387 -33.34 -6.47 4.93
CA ASP A 387 -32.90 -7.19 3.71
C ASP A 387 -33.21 -6.45 2.39
N ALA A 388 -34.21 -5.57 2.39
CA ALA A 388 -34.56 -4.75 1.23
C ALA A 388 -33.66 -3.52 1.07
N MET A 389 -33.02 -3.07 2.15
CA MET A 389 -32.25 -1.83 2.23
C MET A 389 -30.80 -2.04 2.65
N SER A 390 -30.38 -3.28 2.89
CA SER A 390 -29.01 -3.61 3.25
C SER A 390 -28.54 -4.90 2.61
N MET A 391 -27.24 -5.05 2.51
CA MET A 391 -26.53 -6.25 2.10
C MET A 391 -25.44 -6.50 3.14
N THR A 392 -25.69 -7.46 4.02
CA THR A 392 -24.86 -7.81 5.19
C THR A 392 -24.41 -9.26 5.10
N HIS A 393 -23.69 -9.76 6.11
CA HIS A 393 -23.32 -11.17 6.28
C HIS A 393 -24.24 -11.89 7.27
N ALA A 394 -25.50 -11.43 7.39
CA ALA A 394 -26.50 -12.08 8.25
C ALA A 394 -26.79 -13.53 7.80
N PRO A 395 -27.26 -14.41 8.69
CA PRO A 395 -27.68 -15.76 8.34
C PRO A 395 -28.64 -15.79 7.14
N GLY A 396 -28.27 -16.46 6.05
CA GLY A 396 -29.05 -16.53 4.80
C GLY A 396 -28.57 -15.57 3.69
N GLN A 397 -27.69 -14.63 3.97
CA GLN A 397 -27.03 -13.76 2.99
C GLN A 397 -25.58 -14.18 2.80
N VAL A 398 -25.33 -15.27 2.10
CA VAL A 398 -23.97 -15.78 1.82
C VAL A 398 -23.46 -15.17 0.52
N TRP A 399 -22.50 -14.26 0.61
CA TRP A 399 -21.81 -13.66 -0.51
C TRP A 399 -20.36 -13.36 -0.13
N SER A 400 -19.49 -13.20 -1.13
CA SER A 400 -18.08 -12.91 -0.90
C SER A 400 -17.50 -11.96 -1.94
N MET A 401 -16.41 -11.30 -1.57
CA MET A 401 -15.64 -10.50 -2.50
C MET A 401 -14.63 -11.39 -3.24
N LYS A 402 -14.64 -11.31 -4.58
CA LYS A 402 -13.68 -12.01 -5.43
C LYS A 402 -12.35 -11.29 -5.56
N SER A 403 -12.40 -9.98 -5.68
CA SER A 403 -11.20 -9.15 -5.83
C SER A 403 -11.50 -7.70 -5.48
N ALA A 404 -10.49 -7.02 -4.95
CA ALA A 404 -10.46 -5.57 -4.79
C ALA A 404 -9.16 -5.06 -5.43
N ARG A 405 -9.21 -3.93 -6.15
CA ARG A 405 -8.04 -3.37 -6.82
C ARG A 405 -8.09 -1.86 -6.85
N ARG A 406 -6.94 -1.23 -6.97
CA ARG A 406 -6.85 0.21 -7.19
C ARG A 406 -7.38 0.56 -8.58
N ASP A 407 -8.18 1.61 -8.64
CA ASP A 407 -8.70 2.21 -9.87
C ASP A 407 -8.76 3.73 -9.72
N ALA A 408 -9.22 4.42 -10.75
CA ALA A 408 -9.50 5.85 -10.70
C ALA A 408 -10.97 6.10 -11.06
N ASP A 409 -11.57 7.11 -10.41
CA ASP A 409 -12.91 7.57 -10.75
C ASP A 409 -12.89 8.41 -12.06
N GLU A 410 -14.05 8.89 -12.48
CA GLU A 410 -14.21 9.69 -13.71
C GLU A 410 -13.43 11.02 -13.67
N PHE A 411 -13.03 11.47 -12.49
CA PHE A 411 -12.23 12.68 -12.25
C PHE A 411 -10.74 12.39 -12.04
N GLY A 412 -10.31 11.13 -12.22
CA GLY A 412 -8.93 10.69 -12.00
C GLY A 412 -8.53 10.55 -10.52
N ARG A 413 -9.47 10.62 -9.57
CA ARG A 413 -9.19 10.44 -8.15
C ARG A 413 -9.07 8.94 -7.82
N PRO A 414 -8.19 8.56 -6.88
CA PRO A 414 -8.01 7.17 -6.51
C PRO A 414 -9.29 6.59 -5.89
N CYS A 415 -9.67 5.38 -6.31
CA CYS A 415 -10.81 4.64 -5.79
C CYS A 415 -10.49 3.14 -5.71
N VAL A 416 -11.35 2.36 -5.07
CA VAL A 416 -11.25 0.90 -5.03
C VAL A 416 -12.30 0.30 -5.97
N ALA A 417 -11.86 -0.38 -7.02
CA ALA A 417 -12.73 -1.22 -7.83
C ALA A 417 -12.85 -2.61 -7.16
N PHE A 418 -14.06 -3.10 -7.04
CA PHE A 418 -14.35 -4.40 -6.44
C PHE A 418 -15.16 -5.30 -7.36
N GLN A 419 -15.02 -6.60 -7.16
CA GLN A 419 -15.82 -7.61 -7.83
C GLN A 419 -16.34 -8.61 -6.79
N LEU A 420 -17.65 -8.83 -6.80
CA LEU A 420 -18.34 -9.80 -5.95
C LEU A 420 -18.46 -11.18 -6.64
N ASP A 421 -18.76 -12.21 -5.86
CA ASP A 421 -19.16 -13.49 -6.39
C ASP A 421 -20.57 -13.43 -7.03
N GLN A 422 -21.07 -14.54 -7.54
CA GLN A 422 -22.37 -14.57 -8.22
C GLN A 422 -23.53 -14.21 -7.29
N GLN A 423 -23.50 -14.69 -6.05
CA GLN A 423 -24.55 -14.41 -5.06
C GLN A 423 -24.54 -12.93 -4.65
N GLY A 424 -23.34 -12.39 -4.38
CA GLY A 424 -23.14 -10.97 -4.10
C GLY A 424 -23.59 -10.09 -5.27
N GLY A 425 -23.33 -10.50 -6.51
CA GLY A 425 -23.81 -9.77 -7.69
C GLY A 425 -25.34 -9.70 -7.78
N ILE A 426 -26.04 -10.77 -7.45
CA ILE A 426 -27.50 -10.82 -7.43
C ILE A 426 -28.05 -9.91 -6.29
N ALA A 427 -27.47 -10.03 -5.09
CA ALA A 427 -27.87 -9.23 -3.94
C ALA A 427 -27.63 -7.73 -4.18
N MET A 428 -26.45 -7.36 -4.68
CA MET A 428 -26.08 -5.99 -5.05
C MET A 428 -27.01 -5.44 -6.14
N GLY A 429 -27.32 -6.24 -7.16
CA GLY A 429 -28.24 -5.86 -8.23
C GLY A 429 -29.64 -5.56 -7.71
N ARG A 430 -30.14 -6.35 -6.75
CA ARG A 430 -31.44 -6.12 -6.10
C ARG A 430 -31.42 -4.84 -5.26
N LEU A 431 -30.43 -4.69 -4.39
CA LEU A 431 -30.29 -3.52 -3.51
C LEU A 431 -30.18 -2.22 -4.33
N THR A 432 -29.26 -2.19 -5.30
CA THR A 432 -29.02 -0.97 -6.07
C THR A 432 -30.12 -0.65 -7.06
N GLY A 433 -30.74 -1.68 -7.68
CA GLY A 433 -31.85 -1.50 -8.61
C GLY A 433 -33.12 -0.92 -7.95
N ALA A 434 -33.37 -1.27 -6.68
CA ALA A 434 -34.50 -0.75 -5.92
C ALA A 434 -34.25 0.67 -5.34
N ASN A 435 -33.00 1.15 -5.28
CA ASN A 435 -32.61 2.38 -4.58
C ASN A 435 -31.83 3.35 -5.47
N LEU A 436 -32.14 3.42 -6.75
CA LEU A 436 -31.51 4.39 -7.68
C LEU A 436 -31.69 5.83 -7.19
N GLN A 437 -30.69 6.67 -7.45
CA GLN A 437 -30.62 8.08 -7.06
C GLN A 437 -30.58 8.31 -5.53
N ARG A 438 -30.42 7.26 -4.74
CA ARG A 438 -30.23 7.35 -3.29
C ARG A 438 -28.77 7.12 -2.93
N PRO A 439 -28.29 7.68 -1.81
CA PRO A 439 -26.97 7.34 -1.30
C PRO A 439 -26.96 5.87 -0.83
N MET A 440 -25.81 5.20 -1.01
CA MET A 440 -25.56 3.86 -0.48
C MET A 440 -24.33 3.91 0.43
N GLY A 441 -24.54 3.72 1.72
CA GLY A 441 -23.47 3.64 2.71
C GLY A 441 -22.63 2.38 2.53
N ILE A 442 -21.33 2.56 2.49
CA ILE A 442 -20.33 1.49 2.48
C ILE A 442 -19.74 1.43 3.87
N VAL A 443 -20.08 0.36 4.57
CA VAL A 443 -19.67 0.10 5.96
C VAL A 443 -18.59 -0.98 5.96
N LEU A 444 -17.53 -0.74 6.69
CA LEU A 444 -16.46 -1.71 6.93
C LEU A 444 -16.21 -1.79 8.43
N ASP A 445 -16.36 -2.99 8.97
CA ASP A 445 -16.19 -3.28 10.40
C ASP A 445 -17.08 -2.41 11.33
N GLY A 446 -18.30 -2.11 10.89
CA GLY A 446 -19.25 -1.30 11.64
C GLY A 446 -19.03 0.21 11.54
N GLU A 447 -18.09 0.68 10.72
CA GLU A 447 -17.82 2.10 10.47
C GLU A 447 -18.23 2.49 9.05
N LEU A 448 -18.90 3.63 8.91
CA LEU A 448 -19.32 4.17 7.62
C LEU A 448 -18.14 4.94 6.97
N TYR A 449 -17.63 4.43 5.87
CA TYR A 449 -16.51 5.01 5.12
C TYR A 449 -16.95 6.06 4.11
N THR A 450 -18.01 5.77 3.35
CA THR A 450 -18.52 6.67 2.31
C THR A 450 -19.95 6.32 1.97
N ALA A 451 -20.68 7.24 1.33
CA ALA A 451 -22.04 7.00 0.87
C ALA A 451 -22.27 7.65 -0.51
N PRO A 452 -21.72 7.07 -1.60
CA PRO A 452 -21.94 7.56 -2.95
C PRO A 452 -23.39 7.39 -3.39
N THR A 453 -23.89 8.32 -4.21
CA THR A 453 -25.23 8.21 -4.82
C THR A 453 -25.24 7.17 -5.94
N LEU A 454 -26.19 6.26 -5.90
CA LEU A 454 -26.40 5.22 -6.90
C LEU A 454 -26.88 5.80 -8.22
N GLN A 455 -26.01 5.81 -9.24
CA GLN A 455 -26.35 6.31 -10.57
C GLN A 455 -27.02 5.24 -11.46
N SER A 456 -26.67 3.98 -11.26
CA SER A 456 -27.18 2.85 -12.02
C SER A 456 -27.18 1.58 -11.17
N GLN A 457 -27.91 0.56 -11.64
CA GLN A 457 -27.89 -0.77 -11.03
C GLN A 457 -26.49 -1.41 -11.17
N ILE A 458 -25.97 -1.97 -10.06
CA ILE A 458 -24.64 -2.59 -9.98
C ILE A 458 -24.82 -4.12 -9.90
N ASN A 459 -24.35 -4.83 -10.93
CA ASN A 459 -24.48 -6.29 -11.02
C ASN A 459 -23.13 -6.99 -10.81
N GLY A 460 -22.59 -6.95 -9.59
CA GLY A 460 -21.43 -7.74 -9.19
C GLY A 460 -20.08 -7.03 -9.27
N SER A 461 -19.94 -5.89 -9.95
CA SER A 461 -18.72 -5.07 -9.92
C SER A 461 -19.06 -3.61 -9.74
N GLY A 462 -18.28 -2.92 -8.93
CA GLY A 462 -18.49 -1.50 -8.63
C GLY A 462 -17.21 -0.81 -8.23
N ARG A 463 -17.31 0.48 -7.90
CA ARG A 463 -16.22 1.31 -7.39
C ARG A 463 -16.62 1.94 -6.07
N ILE A 464 -15.76 1.83 -5.09
CA ILE A 464 -15.87 2.56 -3.82
C ILE A 464 -15.16 3.89 -4.03
N THR A 465 -15.94 4.94 -4.21
CA THR A 465 -15.46 6.30 -4.44
C THR A 465 -15.61 7.13 -3.17
N GLY A 466 -14.67 8.05 -2.94
CA GLY A 466 -14.64 8.93 -1.78
C GLY A 466 -13.41 9.83 -1.83
N ASN A 467 -13.21 10.63 -0.79
CA ASN A 467 -12.01 11.45 -0.66
C ASN A 467 -10.90 10.64 0.05
N PHE A 468 -10.45 9.56 -0.59
CA PHE A 468 -9.47 8.62 -0.04
C PHE A 468 -8.03 9.05 -0.35
N SER A 469 -7.15 8.93 0.65
CA SER A 469 -5.71 8.99 0.45
C SER A 469 -5.19 7.70 -0.23
N ASN A 470 -3.95 7.71 -0.69
CA ASN A 470 -3.35 6.49 -1.25
C ASN A 470 -3.16 5.40 -0.18
N GLU A 471 -2.92 5.80 1.05
CA GLU A 471 -2.80 4.95 2.22
C GLU A 471 -4.14 4.27 2.53
N ASP A 472 -5.25 5.03 2.50
CA ASP A 472 -6.61 4.48 2.70
C ASP A 472 -6.98 3.45 1.63
N ILE A 473 -6.70 3.75 0.36
CA ILE A 473 -6.93 2.81 -0.75
C ILE A 473 -6.13 1.51 -0.54
N THR A 474 -4.87 1.63 -0.15
CA THR A 474 -4.02 0.45 0.10
C THR A 474 -4.53 -0.37 1.28
N TYR A 475 -4.95 0.30 2.36
CA TYR A 475 -5.57 -0.33 3.52
C TYR A 475 -6.86 -1.06 3.15
N LEU A 476 -7.79 -0.37 2.47
CA LEU A 476 -9.07 -0.94 2.05
C LEU A 476 -8.86 -2.18 1.17
N ILE A 477 -7.97 -2.12 0.18
CA ILE A 477 -7.68 -3.27 -0.68
C ILE A 477 -7.18 -4.45 0.14
N ARG A 478 -6.22 -4.24 1.05
CA ARG A 478 -5.66 -5.32 1.89
C ARG A 478 -6.71 -5.97 2.79
N VAL A 479 -7.57 -5.16 3.40
CA VAL A 479 -8.65 -5.66 4.27
C VAL A 479 -9.66 -6.45 3.44
N LEU A 480 -10.08 -5.92 2.30
CA LEU A 480 -11.08 -6.54 1.43
C LEU A 480 -10.56 -7.83 0.73
N GLU A 481 -9.31 -7.85 0.26
CA GLU A 481 -8.69 -9.05 -0.32
C GLU A 481 -8.38 -10.13 0.71
N GLY A 482 -8.08 -9.74 1.96
CA GLY A 482 -7.91 -10.67 3.07
C GLY A 482 -9.18 -11.41 3.44
N GLY A 483 -10.33 -10.84 3.10
CA GLY A 483 -11.66 -11.37 3.41
C GLY A 483 -12.05 -11.22 4.88
N GLU A 484 -13.24 -11.67 5.21
CA GLU A 484 -13.77 -11.70 6.56
C GLU A 484 -13.01 -12.70 7.44
N LEU A 485 -12.77 -12.33 8.69
CA LEU A 485 -12.20 -13.22 9.70
C LEU A 485 -13.32 -14.10 10.29
N GLU A 486 -13.09 -15.42 10.35
CA GLU A 486 -14.04 -16.37 10.94
C GLU A 486 -14.26 -16.13 12.45
N ALA A 487 -13.26 -15.53 13.11
CA ALA A 487 -13.35 -15.05 14.49
C ALA A 487 -12.59 -13.73 14.63
N LYS A 488 -13.18 -12.77 15.33
CA LYS A 488 -12.59 -11.44 15.52
C LYS A 488 -11.44 -11.48 16.51
N LEU A 489 -10.43 -10.67 16.27
CA LEU A 489 -9.41 -10.38 17.28
C LEU A 489 -9.96 -9.33 18.25
N LYS A 490 -9.60 -9.46 19.53
CA LYS A 490 -9.88 -8.36 20.47
C LYS A 490 -9.13 -7.10 20.01
N PRO A 491 -9.73 -5.91 20.13
CA PRO A 491 -9.16 -4.66 19.62
C PRO A 491 -7.77 -4.34 20.17
N GLU A 492 -7.53 -4.69 21.43
CA GLU A 492 -6.24 -4.49 22.09
C GLU A 492 -5.46 -5.80 22.23
N PRO A 493 -4.13 -5.78 21.94
CA PRO A 493 -3.30 -6.94 22.17
C PRO A 493 -3.17 -7.23 23.66
N VAL A 494 -3.24 -8.50 24.05
CA VAL A 494 -3.04 -8.97 25.42
C VAL A 494 -1.61 -8.70 25.90
N SER A 495 -0.65 -8.73 24.98
CA SER A 495 0.76 -8.45 25.28
C SER A 495 1.43 -7.80 24.08
N VAL A 496 2.26 -6.80 24.35
CA VAL A 496 3.12 -6.13 23.38
C VAL A 496 4.54 -6.19 23.90
N SER A 497 5.44 -6.78 23.12
CA SER A 497 6.87 -6.79 23.40
C SER A 497 7.62 -6.19 22.23
N ILE A 498 8.37 -5.13 22.47
CA ILE A 498 9.16 -4.42 21.45
C ILE A 498 10.64 -4.53 21.85
N LEU A 499 11.42 -5.22 21.04
CA LEU A 499 12.87 -5.34 21.19
C LEU A 499 13.54 -4.55 20.05
N GLY A 500 14.27 -3.50 20.42
CA GLY A 500 15.02 -2.70 19.43
C GLY A 500 16.08 -3.54 18.69
N PRO A 501 16.33 -3.28 17.41
CA PRO A 501 17.32 -4.03 16.59
C PRO A 501 18.73 -3.98 17.17
N ALA A 502 19.10 -2.88 17.84
CA ALA A 502 20.40 -2.71 18.50
C ALA A 502 20.59 -3.71 19.64
N LEU A 503 19.54 -3.93 20.46
CA LEU A 503 19.57 -4.92 21.57
C LEU A 503 19.68 -6.35 21.04
N GLY A 504 19.02 -6.67 19.92
CA GLY A 504 19.13 -7.99 19.29
C GLY A 504 20.54 -8.26 18.75
N LYS A 505 21.17 -7.29 18.08
CA LYS A 505 22.56 -7.38 17.58
C LYS A 505 23.56 -7.57 18.73
N ASP A 506 23.40 -6.81 19.83
CA ASP A 506 24.26 -6.88 21.01
C ASP A 506 24.13 -8.24 21.71
N ASN A 507 22.91 -8.75 21.87
CA ASN A 507 22.66 -10.07 22.46
C ASN A 507 23.23 -11.19 21.58
N LEU A 508 23.12 -11.08 20.27
CA LEU A 508 23.70 -12.04 19.33
C LEU A 508 25.23 -12.02 19.40
N ALA A 509 25.87 -10.84 19.40
CA ALA A 509 27.30 -10.70 19.49
C ALA A 509 27.85 -11.29 20.80
N ARG A 510 27.28 -10.90 21.94
CA ARG A 510 27.65 -11.45 23.27
C ARG A 510 27.37 -12.94 23.39
N GLY A 511 26.26 -13.42 22.84
CA GLY A 511 25.93 -14.84 22.80
C GLY A 511 26.94 -15.65 21.99
N PHE A 512 27.38 -15.11 20.83
CA PHE A 512 28.37 -15.74 19.99
C PHE A 512 29.77 -15.75 20.65
N GLU A 513 30.19 -14.65 21.28
CA GLU A 513 31.43 -14.57 22.06
C GLU A 513 31.42 -15.57 23.20
N ALA A 514 30.35 -15.66 23.98
CA ALA A 514 30.19 -16.61 25.05
C ALA A 514 30.24 -18.07 24.57
N LEU A 515 29.60 -18.35 23.40
CA LEU A 515 29.63 -19.67 22.77
C LEU A 515 31.06 -20.07 22.38
N LEU A 516 31.80 -19.16 21.73
CA LEU A 516 33.19 -19.41 21.33
C LEU A 516 34.09 -19.63 22.56
N LEU A 517 33.98 -18.76 23.57
CA LEU A 517 34.78 -18.86 24.79
C LEU A 517 34.51 -20.17 25.55
N SER A 518 33.24 -20.53 25.73
CA SER A 518 32.86 -21.77 26.41
C SER A 518 33.28 -23.02 25.64
N SER A 519 33.16 -23.00 24.30
CA SER A 519 33.61 -24.10 23.43
C SER A 519 35.13 -24.27 23.47
N ALA A 520 35.85 -23.15 23.44
CA ALA A 520 37.32 -23.17 23.58
C ALA A 520 37.76 -23.68 24.94
N ALA A 521 37.15 -23.21 26.02
CA ALA A 521 37.44 -23.69 27.39
C ALA A 521 37.16 -25.20 27.51
N THR A 522 36.03 -25.67 26.99
CA THR A 522 35.69 -27.11 26.99
C THR A 522 36.71 -27.91 26.19
N ALA A 523 37.12 -27.44 25.00
CA ALA A 523 38.13 -28.11 24.19
C ALA A 523 39.49 -28.20 24.92
N VAL A 524 39.92 -27.12 25.57
CA VAL A 524 41.19 -27.09 26.35
C VAL A 524 41.14 -28.11 27.51
N ILE A 525 40.06 -28.13 28.28
CA ILE A 525 39.88 -29.08 29.37
C ILE A 525 39.87 -30.53 28.87
N MET A 526 39.15 -30.82 27.77
CA MET A 526 39.08 -32.17 27.20
C MET A 526 40.44 -32.63 26.66
N ILE A 527 41.18 -31.78 25.98
CA ILE A 527 42.52 -32.11 25.48
C ILE A 527 43.49 -32.28 26.63
N ALA A 528 43.48 -31.39 27.64
CA ALA A 528 44.38 -31.48 28.80
C ALA A 528 44.15 -32.74 29.63
N TRP A 529 42.88 -33.18 29.81
CA TRP A 529 42.54 -34.35 30.63
C TRP A 529 42.67 -35.69 29.90
N TYR A 530 42.25 -35.73 28.62
CA TYR A 530 42.20 -36.98 27.86
C TYR A 530 43.28 -37.08 26.76
N LEU A 531 44.17 -36.09 26.62
CA LEU A 531 45.28 -36.06 25.65
C LEU A 531 44.78 -36.38 24.23
N GLY A 532 45.30 -37.40 23.56
CA GLY A 532 44.92 -37.77 22.21
C GLY A 532 43.42 -38.17 22.05
N GLY A 533 42.82 -38.77 23.09
CA GLY A 533 41.38 -39.01 23.15
C GLY A 533 40.55 -37.73 23.21
N GLY A 534 41.08 -36.70 23.87
CA GLY A 534 40.45 -35.37 23.94
C GLY A 534 40.33 -34.68 22.58
N VAL A 535 41.34 -34.80 21.72
CA VAL A 535 41.28 -34.26 20.36
C VAL A 535 40.16 -34.92 19.56
N ILE A 536 40.02 -36.23 19.63
CA ILE A 536 38.94 -36.96 18.94
C ILE A 536 37.57 -36.52 19.47
N ALA A 537 37.44 -36.33 20.78
CA ALA A 537 36.21 -35.88 21.40
C ALA A 537 35.83 -34.44 21.01
N VAL A 538 36.79 -33.52 20.88
CA VAL A 538 36.56 -32.15 20.38
C VAL A 538 36.09 -32.16 18.91
N ILE A 539 36.71 -32.99 18.08
CA ILE A 539 36.25 -33.16 16.68
C ILE A 539 34.81 -33.67 16.61
N ALA A 540 34.47 -34.67 17.45
CA ALA A 540 33.13 -35.21 17.54
C ALA A 540 32.12 -34.14 18.02
N LEU A 541 32.48 -33.28 18.96
CA LEU A 541 31.64 -32.17 19.43
C LEU A 541 31.41 -31.14 18.34
N ALA A 542 32.47 -30.77 17.57
CA ALA A 542 32.34 -29.85 16.44
C ALA A 542 31.46 -30.42 15.31
N LEU A 543 31.57 -31.71 15.00
CA LEU A 543 30.73 -32.40 14.05
C LEU A 543 29.27 -32.45 14.51
N ASN A 544 29.04 -32.71 15.81
CA ASN A 544 27.68 -32.68 16.38
C ASN A 544 27.03 -31.30 16.24
N ALA A 545 27.75 -30.23 16.56
CA ALA A 545 27.26 -28.87 16.36
C ALA A 545 26.94 -28.60 14.86
N LEU A 546 27.82 -29.01 13.95
CA LEU A 546 27.60 -28.87 12.53
C LEU A 546 26.36 -29.63 12.02
N PHE A 547 26.13 -30.85 12.50
CA PHE A 547 24.94 -31.62 12.16
C PHE A 547 23.66 -31.00 12.72
N LEU A 548 23.72 -30.49 13.95
CA LEU A 548 22.58 -29.81 14.55
C LEU A 548 22.16 -28.56 13.73
N PHE A 549 23.11 -27.70 13.39
CA PHE A 549 22.83 -26.54 12.53
C PHE A 549 22.46 -26.96 11.11
N GLY A 550 23.08 -28.00 10.56
CA GLY A 550 22.74 -28.53 9.25
C GLY A 550 21.32 -29.07 9.15
N THR A 551 20.86 -29.81 10.16
CA THR A 551 19.48 -30.32 10.21
C THR A 551 18.48 -29.19 10.41
N MET A 552 18.77 -28.20 11.26
CA MET A 552 17.91 -27.01 11.42
C MET A 552 17.77 -26.26 10.10
N ALA A 553 18.86 -26.01 9.40
CA ALA A 553 18.85 -25.30 8.13
C ALA A 553 18.15 -26.10 7.01
N ALA A 554 18.26 -27.43 7.03
CA ALA A 554 17.62 -28.31 6.05
C ALA A 554 16.09 -28.39 6.25
N ILE A 555 15.61 -28.42 7.49
CA ILE A 555 14.17 -28.43 7.81
C ILE A 555 13.52 -27.09 7.37
N ASP A 556 14.12 -25.97 7.68
CA ASP A 556 13.63 -24.65 7.24
C ASP A 556 13.69 -24.48 5.71
N GLY A 557 14.66 -25.08 5.04
CA GLY A 557 14.78 -25.10 3.58
C GLY A 557 13.66 -25.89 2.89
N SER A 558 13.15 -26.99 3.50
CA SER A 558 12.07 -27.79 2.94
C SER A 558 10.71 -27.10 3.03
N PHE A 559 10.43 -26.34 4.08
CA PHE A 559 9.20 -25.56 4.21
C PHE A 559 9.10 -24.40 3.22
N ARG A 560 10.23 -23.82 2.80
CA ARG A 560 10.25 -22.74 1.78
C ARG A 560 9.97 -23.21 0.35
N SER A 561 10.20 -24.48 0.03
CA SER A 561 9.97 -25.04 -1.30
C SER A 561 8.49 -25.40 -1.56
N GLU A 562 7.69 -25.58 -0.51
CA GLU A 562 6.26 -25.87 -0.61
C GLU A 562 5.39 -24.59 -0.71
N GLU A 563 5.92 -23.43 -0.33
CA GLU A 563 5.24 -22.13 -0.47
C GLU A 563 5.52 -21.39 -1.80
N ARG A 564 6.27 -21.99 -2.72
CA ARG A 564 6.49 -21.50 -4.09
C ARG A 564 5.64 -22.23 -5.08
#